data_ea2a1a793c840541d4af152a1257c57e
#
_entry.id   ea2a1a793c840541d4af152a1257c57e
#
_cell.length_a   1.000
_cell.length_b   1.000
_cell.length_c   1.000
_cell.angle_alpha   90.00
_cell.angle_beta   90.00
_cell.angle_gamma   90.00
#
_symmetry.space_group_name_H-M   'P 1'
#
loop_
_entity.id
_entity.type
_entity.pdbx_description
1 polymer ?
#
loop_
_entity_poly.entity_id
_entity_poly.type
_entity_poly.pdbx_seq_one_letter_code
_entity_poly.pdbx_strand_id
1 'polypeptide(L)'
;MKKLILIVTYTIFWRNFLKIIIGLKYYNQQILRKKKQFILIANHNSHMDTMAIMSSMPSRYIHRVHPVAAEDFFGGSRFKKILMRYMVNATLIPRKRANSDEDIDPIEVMSNLLKKGRSIIIYPEGSRGVPGVMTDFKKGIGYLVKKNPTVDVIPVYLDGLHKTLPKGKNLILPYNCRIIFGDSINFDSFDLEDVINSAEKAIHKVKSLVE
;
A
#
# COMPACT_ATOMS: atom_id res chain seq x y z
N MET A 1 15.63 14.82 -9.94
CA MET A 1 15.58 13.65 -10.87
C MET A 1 14.54 12.61 -10.45
N LYS A 2 14.67 11.94 -9.29
CA LYS A 2 13.72 10.89 -8.82
C LYS A 2 12.26 11.33 -8.79
N LYS A 3 11.94 12.53 -8.29
CA LYS A 3 10.58 13.08 -8.26
C LYS A 3 9.96 13.15 -9.66
N LEU A 4 10.71 13.60 -10.66
CA LEU A 4 10.22 13.70 -12.04
C LEU A 4 9.95 12.32 -12.63
N ILE A 5 10.84 11.36 -12.41
CA ILE A 5 10.65 9.95 -12.82
C ILE A 5 9.35 9.40 -12.25
N LEU A 6 9.10 9.57 -10.96
CA LEU A 6 7.87 9.10 -10.33
C LEU A 6 6.61 9.78 -10.88
N ILE A 7 6.68 11.09 -11.15
CA ILE A 7 5.56 11.81 -11.75
C ILE A 7 5.26 11.25 -13.14
N VAL A 8 6.26 11.14 -14.02
CA VAL A 8 6.07 10.62 -15.38
C VAL A 8 5.55 9.17 -15.32
N THR A 9 6.18 8.32 -14.53
CA THR A 9 5.81 6.91 -14.42
C THR A 9 4.37 6.73 -13.93
N TYR A 10 3.96 7.43 -12.86
CA TYR A 10 2.67 7.17 -12.23
C TYR A 10 1.56 8.09 -12.69
N THR A 11 1.83 9.39 -12.92
CA THR A 11 0.76 10.32 -13.30
C THR A 11 0.49 10.32 -14.81
N ILE A 12 1.49 9.99 -15.63
CA ILE A 12 1.30 9.93 -17.07
C ILE A 12 1.13 8.47 -17.51
N PHE A 13 2.14 7.61 -17.31
CA PHE A 13 2.09 6.26 -17.84
C PHE A 13 1.07 5.38 -17.10
N TRP A 14 1.30 5.03 -15.82
CA TRP A 14 0.44 4.07 -15.10
C TRP A 14 -1.00 4.54 -14.94
N ARG A 15 -1.24 5.82 -14.67
CA ARG A 15 -2.61 6.33 -14.54
C ARG A 15 -3.42 6.16 -15.81
N ASN A 16 -2.86 6.53 -16.97
CA ASN A 16 -3.56 6.39 -18.24
C ASN A 16 -3.68 4.92 -18.65
N PHE A 17 -2.62 4.14 -18.50
CA PHE A 17 -2.67 2.71 -18.77
C PHE A 17 -3.75 2.01 -17.94
N LEU A 18 -3.79 2.21 -16.63
CA LEU A 18 -4.77 1.58 -15.76
C LEU A 18 -6.19 2.05 -16.04
N LYS A 19 -6.40 3.33 -16.37
CA LYS A 19 -7.72 3.85 -16.72
C LYS A 19 -8.21 3.36 -18.08
N ILE A 20 -7.38 3.41 -19.10
CA ILE A 20 -7.77 3.14 -20.49
C ILE A 20 -7.79 1.64 -20.77
N ILE A 21 -6.74 0.92 -20.37
CA ILE A 21 -6.57 -0.50 -20.70
C ILE A 21 -7.31 -1.40 -19.72
N ILE A 22 -7.30 -1.03 -18.43
CA ILE A 22 -7.86 -1.88 -17.35
C ILE A 22 -9.26 -1.41 -16.92
N GLY A 23 -9.64 -0.17 -17.23
CA GLY A 23 -10.90 0.41 -16.79
C GLY A 23 -10.90 0.79 -15.30
N LEU A 24 -9.73 1.08 -14.71
CA LEU A 24 -9.60 1.41 -13.30
C LEU A 24 -10.27 2.74 -12.95
N LYS A 25 -11.16 2.70 -11.95
CA LYS A 25 -11.84 3.87 -11.38
C LYS A 25 -11.37 4.14 -9.97
N TYR A 26 -11.28 5.44 -9.60
CA TYR A 26 -10.88 5.89 -8.27
C TYR A 26 -12.06 6.57 -7.59
N TYR A 27 -12.37 6.15 -6.37
CA TYR A 27 -13.46 6.71 -5.56
C TYR A 27 -12.88 7.34 -4.28
N ASN A 28 -13.41 8.50 -3.89
CA ASN A 28 -13.01 9.27 -2.72
C ASN A 28 -11.51 9.65 -2.68
N GLN A 29 -10.85 9.72 -3.84
CA GLN A 29 -9.41 10.05 -3.97
C GLN A 29 -9.05 11.42 -3.39
N GLN A 30 -10.02 12.34 -3.29
CA GLN A 30 -9.81 13.70 -2.77
C GLN A 30 -9.31 13.71 -1.32
N ILE A 31 -9.52 12.66 -0.54
CA ILE A 31 -9.00 12.56 0.84
C ILE A 31 -7.48 12.68 0.89
N LEU A 32 -6.79 12.14 -0.11
CA LEU A 32 -5.32 12.22 -0.21
C LEU A 32 -4.79 13.65 -0.37
N ARG A 33 -5.63 14.57 -0.86
CA ARG A 33 -5.26 15.98 -1.01
C ARG A 33 -5.41 16.77 0.29
N LYS A 34 -6.26 16.29 1.19
CA LYS A 34 -6.57 16.95 2.47
C LYS A 34 -5.53 16.62 3.54
N LYS A 35 -4.79 15.53 3.38
CA LYS A 35 -3.84 15.02 4.38
C LYS A 35 -2.40 15.31 3.95
N LYS A 36 -1.58 15.76 4.89
CA LYS A 36 -0.14 16.03 4.65
C LYS A 36 0.69 14.75 4.72
N GLN A 37 0.28 13.83 5.59
CA GLN A 37 0.95 12.56 5.87
C GLN A 37 -0.09 11.52 6.24
N PHE A 38 0.16 10.25 5.87
CA PHE A 38 -0.77 9.16 6.15
C PHE A 38 -0.08 7.79 6.08
N ILE A 39 -0.71 6.82 6.70
CA ILE A 39 -0.51 5.39 6.51
C ILE A 39 -1.68 4.90 5.66
N LEU A 40 -1.44 4.43 4.44
CA LEU A 40 -2.46 3.71 3.67
C LEU A 40 -2.40 2.23 4.01
N ILE A 41 -3.52 1.70 4.42
CA ILE A 41 -3.70 0.26 4.60
C ILE A 41 -4.62 -0.28 3.51
N ALA A 42 -4.23 -1.37 2.84
CA ALA A 42 -5.01 -1.92 1.74
C ALA A 42 -5.00 -3.45 1.76
N ASN A 43 -6.04 -4.08 1.19
CA ASN A 43 -5.99 -5.50 0.85
C ASN A 43 -4.97 -5.78 -0.26
N HIS A 44 -4.42 -7.00 -0.31
CA HIS A 44 -3.33 -7.34 -1.23
C HIS A 44 -3.61 -8.62 -2.03
N ASN A 45 -4.04 -8.46 -3.26
CA ASN A 45 -4.49 -9.56 -4.11
C ASN A 45 -3.82 -9.61 -5.49
N SER A 46 -3.09 -8.55 -5.90
CA SER A 46 -2.50 -8.45 -7.23
C SER A 46 -1.10 -7.84 -7.21
N HIS A 47 -0.30 -8.18 -8.21
CA HIS A 47 0.98 -7.50 -8.46
C HIS A 47 0.79 -6.02 -8.85
N MET A 48 -0.40 -5.66 -9.31
CA MET A 48 -0.72 -4.31 -9.77
C MET A 48 -1.19 -3.38 -8.64
N ASP A 49 -1.48 -3.91 -7.43
CA ASP A 49 -2.06 -3.15 -6.33
C ASP A 49 -1.26 -1.89 -5.99
N THR A 50 0.05 -2.05 -5.82
CA THR A 50 0.94 -0.92 -5.50
C THR A 50 0.98 0.11 -6.62
N MET A 51 1.03 -0.34 -7.88
CA MET A 51 1.04 0.56 -9.04
C MET A 51 -0.27 1.33 -9.14
N ALA A 52 -1.38 0.65 -8.87
CA ALA A 52 -2.70 1.23 -8.90
C ALA A 52 -2.88 2.29 -7.79
N ILE A 53 -2.47 2.01 -6.55
CA ILE A 53 -2.49 3.00 -5.47
C ILE A 53 -1.54 4.16 -5.78
N MET A 54 -0.31 3.90 -6.19
CA MET A 54 0.66 4.97 -6.51
C MET A 54 0.17 5.87 -7.65
N SER A 55 -0.51 5.32 -8.66
CA SER A 55 -1.08 6.12 -9.75
C SER A 55 -2.23 7.03 -9.32
N SER A 56 -2.85 6.78 -8.15
CA SER A 56 -3.85 7.66 -7.56
C SER A 56 -3.23 8.87 -6.84
N MET A 57 -1.94 8.83 -6.52
CA MET A 57 -1.31 9.87 -5.71
C MET A 57 -1.26 11.21 -6.44
N PRO A 58 -1.52 12.33 -5.73
CA PRO A 58 -1.25 13.66 -6.27
C PRO A 58 0.24 13.81 -6.60
N SER A 59 0.55 14.36 -7.78
CA SER A 59 1.94 14.51 -8.29
C SER A 59 2.87 15.24 -7.32
N ARG A 60 2.32 16.22 -6.57
CA ARG A 60 3.09 16.97 -5.55
C ARG A 60 3.61 16.11 -4.40
N TYR A 61 2.91 15.00 -4.06
CA TYR A 61 3.22 14.15 -2.90
C TYR A 61 3.85 12.81 -3.26
N ILE A 62 3.78 12.38 -4.52
CA ILE A 62 4.16 11.03 -4.94
C ILE A 62 5.55 10.61 -4.45
N HIS A 63 6.50 11.53 -4.43
CA HIS A 63 7.87 11.29 -3.98
C HIS A 63 8.01 11.12 -2.45
N ARG A 64 6.95 11.44 -1.69
CA ARG A 64 6.87 11.27 -0.24
C ARG A 64 6.13 10.00 0.17
N VAL A 65 5.51 9.32 -0.77
CA VAL A 65 4.77 8.08 -0.52
C VAL A 65 5.67 6.89 -0.79
N HIS A 66 5.83 6.03 0.20
CA HIS A 66 6.72 4.89 0.17
C HIS A 66 5.91 3.60 0.37
N PRO A 67 5.66 2.82 -0.69
CA PRO A 67 5.21 1.44 -0.52
C PRO A 67 6.23 0.64 0.28
N VAL A 68 5.76 -0.14 1.24
CA VAL A 68 6.60 -1.01 2.05
C VAL A 68 6.55 -2.42 1.47
N ALA A 69 7.70 -3.02 1.23
CA ALA A 69 7.80 -4.36 0.68
C ALA A 69 8.88 -5.17 1.39
N ALA A 70 8.67 -6.47 1.51
CA ALA A 70 9.66 -7.37 2.08
C ALA A 70 10.87 -7.52 1.13
N GLU A 71 12.07 -7.43 1.66
CA GLU A 71 13.31 -7.46 0.88
C GLU A 71 13.54 -8.78 0.16
N ASP A 72 13.18 -9.90 0.79
CA ASP A 72 13.30 -11.25 0.27
C ASP A 72 12.44 -11.51 -0.97
N PHE A 73 11.35 -10.74 -1.15
CA PHE A 73 10.49 -10.86 -2.33
C PHE A 73 11.23 -10.57 -3.65
N PHE A 74 12.27 -9.75 -3.62
CA PHE A 74 13.01 -9.36 -4.83
C PHE A 74 14.26 -10.23 -5.07
N GLY A 75 14.49 -11.24 -4.24
CA GLY A 75 15.67 -12.10 -4.31
C GLY A 75 16.97 -11.30 -4.15
N GLY A 76 18.11 -11.94 -4.38
CA GLY A 76 19.44 -11.31 -4.28
C GLY A 76 19.80 -10.29 -5.39
N SER A 77 18.91 -10.03 -6.35
CA SER A 77 19.20 -9.15 -7.48
C SER A 77 19.28 -7.68 -7.09
N ARG A 78 20.51 -7.13 -7.10
CA ARG A 78 20.77 -5.69 -6.89
C ARG A 78 20.00 -4.82 -7.89
N PHE A 79 19.91 -5.26 -9.14
CA PHE A 79 19.18 -4.51 -10.18
C PHE A 79 17.70 -4.39 -9.85
N LYS A 80 17.02 -5.47 -9.43
CA LYS A 80 15.61 -5.43 -9.02
C LYS A 80 15.40 -4.50 -7.83
N LYS A 81 16.28 -4.53 -6.82
CA LYS A 81 16.22 -3.62 -5.66
C LYS A 81 16.35 -2.15 -6.07
N ILE A 82 17.27 -1.84 -6.97
CA ILE A 82 17.46 -0.48 -7.52
C ILE A 82 16.20 -0.05 -8.28
N LEU A 83 15.68 -0.90 -9.17
CA LEU A 83 14.47 -0.62 -9.94
C LEU A 83 13.28 -0.32 -9.02
N MET A 84 13.05 -1.14 -8.00
CA MET A 84 11.97 -0.91 -7.04
C MET A 84 12.15 0.38 -6.24
N ARG A 85 13.38 0.69 -5.85
CA ARG A 85 13.68 1.93 -5.12
C ARG A 85 13.46 3.19 -5.96
N TYR A 86 13.77 3.15 -7.25
CA TYR A 86 13.65 4.32 -8.12
C TYR A 86 12.31 4.41 -8.82
N MET A 87 11.80 3.29 -9.35
CA MET A 87 10.55 3.27 -10.13
C MET A 87 9.30 3.17 -9.25
N VAL A 88 9.37 2.45 -8.12
CA VAL A 88 8.21 2.26 -7.23
C VAL A 88 8.28 3.16 -6.00
N ASN A 89 9.44 3.75 -5.71
CA ASN A 89 9.73 4.44 -4.46
C ASN A 89 9.60 3.54 -3.22
N ALA A 90 9.71 2.21 -3.42
CA ALA A 90 9.54 1.25 -2.35
C ALA A 90 10.63 1.35 -1.29
N THR A 91 10.23 1.16 -0.04
CA THR A 91 11.13 0.90 1.08
C THR A 91 11.12 -0.59 1.35
N LEU A 92 12.30 -1.19 1.20
CA LEU A 92 12.48 -2.61 1.45
C LEU A 92 12.78 -2.81 2.94
N ILE A 93 12.04 -3.73 3.56
CA ILE A 93 12.23 -4.10 4.96
C ILE A 93 12.63 -5.58 5.05
N PRO A 94 13.59 -5.92 5.92
CA PRO A 94 13.92 -7.31 6.15
C PRO A 94 12.75 -7.99 6.86
N ARG A 95 12.47 -9.25 6.51
CA ARG A 95 11.64 -10.10 7.39
C ARG A 95 12.51 -10.55 8.55
N LYS A 96 11.98 -10.46 9.78
CA LYS A 96 12.67 -11.04 10.94
C LYS A 96 13.07 -12.49 10.63
N ARG A 97 14.36 -12.76 10.52
CA ARG A 97 14.91 -14.10 10.59
C ARG A 97 15.32 -14.31 12.03
N ALA A 98 14.93 -15.43 12.61
CA ALA A 98 15.15 -15.76 14.02
C ALA A 98 16.64 -15.79 14.49
N ASN A 99 17.60 -15.61 13.58
CA ASN A 99 19.03 -15.84 13.85
C ASN A 99 19.96 -14.82 13.17
N SER A 100 19.60 -13.55 12.99
CA SER A 100 20.53 -12.54 12.49
C SER A 100 20.85 -11.52 13.57
N ASP A 101 22.14 -11.33 13.89
CA ASP A 101 22.65 -10.37 14.88
C ASP A 101 22.40 -8.90 14.52
N GLU A 102 21.89 -8.57 13.33
CA GLU A 102 21.40 -7.27 12.91
C GLU A 102 19.87 -7.27 12.82
N ASP A 103 19.21 -7.22 13.97
CA ASP A 103 17.74 -7.17 14.07
C ASP A 103 17.23 -5.76 13.72
N ILE A 104 17.15 -5.44 12.43
CA ILE A 104 16.45 -4.24 11.99
C ILE A 104 14.95 -4.47 12.18
N ASP A 105 14.36 -3.79 13.16
CA ASP A 105 12.91 -3.85 13.40
C ASP A 105 12.14 -3.18 12.24
N PRO A 106 11.31 -3.93 11.48
CA PRO A 106 10.48 -3.37 10.42
C PRO A 106 9.61 -2.20 10.87
N ILE A 107 9.10 -2.24 12.11
CA ILE A 107 8.27 -1.17 12.68
C ILE A 107 9.10 0.10 12.86
N GLU A 108 10.36 -0.05 13.31
CA GLU A 108 11.27 1.09 13.47
C GLU A 108 11.58 1.76 12.13
N VAL A 109 11.85 0.97 11.09
CA VAL A 109 12.09 1.49 9.73
C VAL A 109 10.89 2.29 9.23
N MET A 110 9.67 1.76 9.37
CA MET A 110 8.44 2.43 8.97
C MET A 110 8.20 3.71 9.80
N SER A 111 8.37 3.64 11.12
CA SER A 111 8.23 4.80 12.01
C SER A 111 9.23 5.91 11.66
N ASN A 112 10.46 5.56 11.31
CA ASN A 112 11.47 6.54 10.90
C ASN A 112 11.11 7.24 9.58
N LEU A 113 10.43 6.56 8.64
CA LEU A 113 9.86 7.22 7.47
C LEU A 113 8.78 8.23 7.88
N LEU A 114 7.87 7.82 8.75
CA LEU A 114 6.79 8.68 9.25
C LEU A 114 7.34 9.90 10.02
N LYS A 115 8.33 9.72 10.88
CA LYS A 115 9.03 10.84 11.56
C LYS A 115 9.66 11.84 10.60
N LYS A 116 10.07 11.40 9.40
CA LYS A 116 10.59 12.26 8.32
C LYS A 116 9.49 12.91 7.47
N GLY A 117 8.21 12.85 7.88
CA GLY A 117 7.08 13.40 7.15
C GLY A 117 6.74 12.65 5.86
N ARG A 118 7.15 11.37 5.76
CA ARG A 118 6.81 10.50 4.64
C ARG A 118 5.51 9.78 4.93
N SER A 119 4.77 9.45 3.88
CA SER A 119 3.60 8.56 3.95
C SER A 119 4.01 7.16 3.51
N ILE A 120 3.33 6.15 4.00
CA ILE A 120 3.61 4.76 3.64
C ILE A 120 2.36 4.05 3.13
N ILE A 121 2.56 3.04 2.30
CA ILE A 121 1.52 2.10 1.87
C ILE A 121 1.93 0.75 2.41
N ILE A 122 1.05 0.13 3.17
CA ILE A 122 1.24 -1.20 3.74
C ILE A 122 0.05 -2.10 3.43
N TYR A 123 0.33 -3.39 3.38
CA TYR A 123 -0.65 -4.45 3.24
C TYR A 123 -0.63 -5.27 4.52
N PRO A 124 -1.59 -5.04 5.44
CA PRO A 124 -1.55 -5.64 6.77
C PRO A 124 -1.63 -7.17 6.79
N GLU A 125 -2.14 -7.77 5.70
CA GLU A 125 -2.13 -9.21 5.46
C GLU A 125 -0.72 -9.81 5.41
N GLY A 126 0.31 -8.99 5.12
CA GLY A 126 1.73 -9.36 5.08
C GLY A 126 2.17 -10.15 3.85
N SER A 127 1.24 -10.69 3.08
CA SER A 127 1.50 -11.41 1.83
C SER A 127 0.25 -11.38 0.94
N ARG A 128 0.44 -11.62 -0.36
CA ARG A 128 -0.68 -11.82 -1.27
C ARG A 128 -1.32 -13.18 -0.98
N GLY A 129 -2.55 -13.14 -0.50
CA GLY A 129 -3.36 -14.31 -0.22
C GLY A 129 -3.96 -14.94 -1.48
N VAL A 130 -5.09 -15.64 -1.30
CA VAL A 130 -5.91 -16.16 -2.39
C VAL A 130 -6.58 -14.98 -3.10
N PRO A 131 -6.54 -14.92 -4.44
CA PRO A 131 -7.16 -13.83 -5.18
C PRO A 131 -8.62 -13.61 -4.82
N GLY A 132 -8.97 -12.38 -4.43
CA GLY A 132 -10.32 -12.01 -4.04
C GLY A 132 -10.71 -12.30 -2.59
N VAL A 133 -9.83 -12.95 -1.82
CA VAL A 133 -10.05 -13.24 -0.40
C VAL A 133 -9.08 -12.40 0.43
N MET A 134 -9.62 -11.60 1.33
CA MET A 134 -8.83 -10.86 2.33
C MET A 134 -8.54 -11.77 3.51
N THR A 135 -7.30 -11.77 3.99
CA THR A 135 -6.88 -12.55 5.16
C THR A 135 -6.72 -11.66 6.38
N ASP A 136 -6.65 -12.28 7.57
CA ASP A 136 -6.49 -11.57 8.83
C ASP A 136 -5.23 -10.71 8.86
N PHE A 137 -5.32 -9.58 9.54
CA PHE A 137 -4.23 -8.64 9.63
C PHE A 137 -3.17 -9.09 10.61
N LYS A 138 -1.91 -8.89 10.25
CA LYS A 138 -0.77 -9.17 11.11
C LYS A 138 -0.61 -8.09 12.18
N LYS A 139 -0.04 -8.47 13.31
CA LYS A 139 0.20 -7.57 14.46
C LYS A 139 1.02 -6.32 14.14
N GLY A 140 1.74 -6.32 13.01
CA GLY A 140 2.58 -5.20 12.57
C GLY A 140 1.83 -3.87 12.42
N ILE A 141 0.56 -3.89 11.96
CA ILE A 141 -0.23 -2.66 11.87
C ILE A 141 -0.53 -2.07 13.25
N GLY A 142 -0.88 -2.91 14.22
CA GLY A 142 -1.14 -2.46 15.59
C GLY A 142 0.08 -1.80 16.22
N TYR A 143 1.25 -2.43 16.14
CA TYR A 143 2.50 -1.84 16.64
C TYR A 143 2.86 -0.53 15.95
N LEU A 144 2.65 -0.45 14.63
CA LEU A 144 2.97 0.74 13.86
C LEU A 144 2.08 1.93 14.25
N VAL A 145 0.77 1.72 14.37
CA VAL A 145 -0.20 2.75 14.76
C VAL A 145 0.05 3.19 16.20
N LYS A 146 0.21 2.25 17.12
CA LYS A 146 0.53 2.55 18.53
C LYS A 146 1.79 3.43 18.67
N LYS A 147 2.80 3.20 17.84
CA LYS A 147 4.05 3.98 17.83
C LYS A 147 3.90 5.34 17.15
N ASN A 148 2.89 5.54 16.31
CA ASN A 148 2.65 6.76 15.53
C ASN A 148 1.19 7.24 15.63
N PRO A 149 0.67 7.52 16.84
CA PRO A 149 -0.77 7.72 17.08
C PRO A 149 -1.34 9.00 16.43
N THR A 150 -0.50 9.94 16.03
CA THR A 150 -0.91 11.20 15.39
C THR A 150 -0.96 11.14 13.87
N VAL A 151 -0.57 10.00 13.27
CA VAL A 151 -0.56 9.84 11.81
C VAL A 151 -1.89 9.26 11.34
N ASP A 152 -2.53 9.94 10.40
CA ASP A 152 -3.79 9.47 9.81
C ASP A 152 -3.63 8.08 9.18
N VAL A 153 -4.51 7.15 9.51
CA VAL A 153 -4.61 5.83 8.88
C VAL A 153 -5.81 5.82 7.94
N ILE A 154 -5.57 5.61 6.65
CA ILE A 154 -6.60 5.64 5.61
C ILE A 154 -6.78 4.23 5.05
N PRO A 155 -7.96 3.62 5.20
CA PRO A 155 -8.26 2.32 4.60
C PRO A 155 -8.53 2.47 3.11
N VAL A 156 -8.03 1.51 2.33
CA VAL A 156 -8.21 1.45 0.87
C VAL A 156 -8.66 0.05 0.49
N TYR A 157 -9.73 -0.04 -0.27
CA TYR A 157 -10.16 -1.31 -0.84
C TYR A 157 -9.86 -1.37 -2.34
N LEU A 158 -9.18 -2.44 -2.74
CA LEU A 158 -8.81 -2.73 -4.12
C LEU A 158 -9.72 -3.85 -4.64
N ASP A 159 -10.56 -3.51 -5.62
CA ASP A 159 -11.48 -4.44 -6.24
C ASP A 159 -11.11 -4.73 -7.69
N GLY A 160 -11.21 -5.98 -8.09
CA GLY A 160 -11.09 -6.45 -9.47
C GLY A 160 -9.65 -6.63 -9.99
N LEU A 161 -8.63 -6.02 -9.37
CA LEU A 161 -7.23 -6.08 -9.89
C LEU A 161 -6.68 -7.51 -9.98
N HIS A 162 -7.10 -8.41 -9.12
CA HIS A 162 -6.72 -9.82 -9.17
C HIS A 162 -7.28 -10.55 -10.40
N LYS A 163 -8.40 -10.09 -10.96
CA LYS A 163 -9.02 -10.64 -12.18
C LYS A 163 -8.33 -10.14 -13.44
N THR A 164 -7.72 -8.96 -13.37
CA THR A 164 -7.02 -8.33 -14.49
C THR A 164 -5.72 -9.04 -14.85
N LEU A 165 -4.95 -9.44 -13.85
CA LEU A 165 -3.71 -10.21 -14.02
C LEU A 165 -3.69 -11.37 -13.02
N PRO A 166 -4.38 -12.49 -13.33
CA PRO A 166 -4.41 -13.66 -12.47
C PRO A 166 -3.01 -14.24 -12.27
N LYS A 167 -2.77 -14.82 -11.09
CA LYS A 167 -1.50 -15.50 -10.77
C LYS A 167 -1.19 -16.57 -11.83
N GLY A 168 0.02 -16.53 -12.39
CA GLY A 168 0.48 -17.50 -13.40
C GLY A 168 0.00 -17.20 -14.84
N LYS A 169 -0.69 -16.10 -15.09
CA LYS A 169 -1.04 -15.64 -16.45
C LYS A 169 -0.28 -14.37 -16.79
N ASN A 170 0.13 -14.26 -18.07
CA ASN A 170 0.82 -13.08 -18.61
C ASN A 170 -0.10 -12.18 -19.45
N LEU A 171 -1.37 -12.57 -19.61
CA LEU A 171 -2.34 -11.79 -20.35
C LEU A 171 -3.09 -10.86 -19.41
N ILE A 172 -3.06 -9.57 -19.72
CA ILE A 172 -3.84 -8.55 -19.01
C ILE A 172 -5.26 -8.56 -19.59
N LEU A 173 -6.23 -8.84 -18.74
CA LEU A 173 -7.65 -8.81 -19.10
C LEU A 173 -8.26 -7.50 -18.59
N PRO A 174 -8.95 -6.71 -19.47
CA PRO A 174 -9.72 -5.57 -19.00
C PRO A 174 -10.81 -6.05 -18.02
N TYR A 175 -10.88 -5.40 -16.87
CA TYR A 175 -11.91 -5.66 -15.88
C TYR A 175 -12.30 -4.35 -15.20
N ASN A 176 -13.56 -4.19 -14.79
CA ASN A 176 -13.99 -2.99 -14.07
C ASN A 176 -13.35 -2.94 -12.67
N CYS A 177 -12.10 -2.49 -12.62
CA CYS A 177 -11.36 -2.37 -11.38
C CYS A 177 -11.71 -1.06 -10.66
N ARG A 178 -11.72 -1.12 -9.33
CA ARG A 178 -12.04 0.03 -8.47
C ARG A 178 -11.00 0.15 -7.35
N ILE A 179 -10.63 1.38 -7.03
CA ILE A 179 -9.90 1.73 -5.82
C ILE A 179 -10.76 2.70 -5.04
N ILE A 180 -11.11 2.31 -3.82
CA ILE A 180 -11.98 3.08 -2.96
C ILE A 180 -11.18 3.49 -1.72
N PHE A 181 -11.10 4.79 -1.46
CA PHE A 181 -10.47 5.34 -0.28
C PHE A 181 -11.54 5.61 0.78
N GLY A 182 -11.37 5.04 1.96
CA GLY A 182 -12.21 5.35 3.12
C GLY A 182 -11.76 6.63 3.81
N ASP A 183 -12.53 7.07 4.80
CA ASP A 183 -12.13 8.16 5.68
C ASP A 183 -11.04 7.69 6.65
N SER A 184 -10.29 8.66 7.23
CA SER A 184 -9.30 8.34 8.26
C SER A 184 -9.95 7.60 9.42
N ILE A 185 -9.30 6.54 9.88
CA ILE A 185 -9.77 5.76 11.02
C ILE A 185 -9.56 6.56 12.29
N ASN A 186 -10.62 6.73 13.08
CA ASN A 186 -10.52 7.20 14.45
C ASN A 186 -10.36 5.97 15.36
N PHE A 187 -9.28 5.91 16.10
CA PHE A 187 -9.03 4.84 17.06
C PHE A 187 -9.46 5.30 18.45
N ASP A 188 -10.40 4.57 19.05
CA ASP A 188 -10.88 4.83 20.42
C ASP A 188 -9.83 4.35 21.45
N SER A 189 -9.01 3.39 21.06
CA SER A 189 -7.92 2.81 21.86
C SER A 189 -6.71 2.55 20.99
N PHE A 190 -5.51 2.64 21.56
CA PHE A 190 -4.26 2.21 20.92
C PHE A 190 -3.78 0.86 21.46
N ASP A 191 -4.69 0.06 22.01
CA ASP A 191 -4.38 -1.34 22.27
C ASP A 191 -4.21 -2.11 20.96
N LEU A 192 -3.36 -3.13 21.00
CA LEU A 192 -2.92 -3.82 19.79
C LEU A 192 -4.08 -4.46 19.02
N GLU A 193 -4.94 -5.17 19.77
CA GLU A 193 -6.09 -5.88 19.16
C GLU A 193 -7.17 -4.91 18.69
N ASP A 194 -7.44 -3.85 19.47
CA ASP A 194 -8.40 -2.81 19.08
C ASP A 194 -8.00 -2.11 17.78
N VAL A 195 -6.72 -1.79 17.64
CA VAL A 195 -6.21 -1.18 16.40
C VAL A 195 -6.36 -2.12 15.21
N ILE A 196 -6.02 -3.41 15.37
CA ILE A 196 -6.14 -4.41 14.30
C ILE A 196 -7.61 -4.57 13.90
N ASN A 197 -8.50 -4.78 14.86
CA ASN A 197 -9.93 -4.94 14.63
C ASN A 197 -10.55 -3.70 13.95
N SER A 198 -10.16 -2.50 14.39
CA SER A 198 -10.63 -1.24 13.80
C SER A 198 -10.15 -1.08 12.35
N ALA A 199 -8.91 -1.47 12.07
CA ALA A 199 -8.35 -1.43 10.72
C ALA A 199 -9.05 -2.43 9.78
N GLU A 200 -9.31 -3.65 10.23
CA GLU A 200 -10.07 -4.66 9.46
C GLU A 200 -11.49 -4.21 9.19
N LYS A 201 -12.22 -3.78 10.23
CA LYS A 201 -13.59 -3.24 10.09
C LYS A 201 -13.64 -2.06 9.11
N ALA A 202 -12.65 -1.17 9.15
CA ALA A 202 -12.59 -0.03 8.25
C ALA A 202 -12.45 -0.45 6.78
N ILE A 203 -11.59 -1.44 6.45
CA ILE A 203 -11.48 -1.95 5.08
C ILE A 203 -12.75 -2.68 4.66
N HIS A 204 -13.35 -3.49 5.54
CA HIS A 204 -14.64 -4.13 5.26
C HIS A 204 -15.77 -3.12 5.02
N LYS A 205 -15.83 -2.03 5.78
CA LYS A 205 -16.75 -0.93 5.55
C LYS A 205 -16.55 -0.28 4.17
N VAL A 206 -15.29 -0.09 3.76
CA VAL A 206 -14.99 0.45 2.42
C VAL A 206 -15.38 -0.55 1.34
N LYS A 207 -15.18 -1.84 1.56
CA LYS A 207 -15.61 -2.92 0.65
C LYS A 207 -17.12 -2.90 0.42
N SER A 208 -17.92 -2.78 1.48
CA SER A 208 -19.40 -2.76 1.36
C SER A 208 -19.97 -1.57 0.58
N LEU A 209 -19.17 -0.54 0.27
CA LEU A 209 -19.59 0.57 -0.59
C LEU A 209 -19.65 0.20 -2.08
N VAL A 210 -19.17 -0.98 -2.47
CA VAL A 210 -19.06 -1.43 -3.86
C VAL A 210 -19.78 -2.75 -4.14
N GLU A 211 -20.27 -3.39 -3.10
CA GLU A 211 -21.21 -4.52 -3.18
C GLU A 211 -22.64 -4.01 -3.29
#